data_fbeeea008bbfc7da87f4849c1a8efb95
#
_entry.id   fbeeea008bbfc7da87f4849c1a8efb95
#
_cell.length_a   1.000
_cell.length_b   1.000
_cell.length_c   1.000
_cell.angle_alpha   90.00
_cell.angle_beta   90.00
_cell.angle_gamma   90.00
#
_symmetry.space_group_name_H-M   'P 1'
#
loop_
_entity.id
_entity.type
_entity.pdbx_description
1 polymer ?
#
loop_
_entity_poly.entity_id
_entity_poly.type
_entity_poly.pdbx_seq_one_letter_code
_entity_poly.pdbx_strand_id
1 'polypeptide(L)'
;MTTIKAIVNGVQVSNINGTISISITTNATFDGFIRNVDRNTGVIDYTRGMVSNVRFTMSQFVHFVNAIAPMHAYYFAGINPFEISQKDARDLLLGATITFTRNFQPAGTEYVDDNGESKTTKGDRFDTQILSIEPCDLNNAIIFDMERTPAMVMAAINAAKTVQPVITDDAAPAEKPVENE
;
A
#
# COMPACT_ATOMS: atom_id res chain seq x y z
N MET A 1 11.31 10.00 -6.58
CA MET A 1 10.17 9.09 -6.34
C MET A 1 10.74 7.69 -6.21
N THR A 2 10.31 6.94 -5.20
CA THR A 2 10.82 5.58 -4.95
C THR A 2 9.77 4.56 -5.36
N THR A 3 10.14 3.57 -6.15
CA THR A 3 9.29 2.43 -6.51
C THR A 3 9.68 1.21 -5.69
N ILE A 4 8.69 0.58 -5.08
CA ILE A 4 8.86 -0.56 -4.17
C ILE A 4 8.05 -1.73 -4.72
N LYS A 5 8.71 -2.88 -4.93
CA LYS A 5 8.07 -4.17 -5.23
C LYS A 5 8.33 -5.11 -4.07
N ALA A 6 7.28 -5.55 -3.40
CA ALA A 6 7.39 -6.33 -2.17
C ALA A 6 6.22 -7.29 -1.98
N ILE A 7 6.38 -8.29 -1.12
CA ILE A 7 5.33 -9.26 -0.77
C ILE A 7 4.58 -8.81 0.48
N VAL A 8 3.27 -8.88 0.43
CA VAL A 8 2.37 -8.60 1.56
C VAL A 8 2.45 -9.73 2.57
N ASN A 9 2.88 -9.43 3.79
CA ASN A 9 2.98 -10.38 4.89
C ASN A 9 2.01 -10.09 6.05
N GLY A 10 1.26 -8.99 5.99
CA GLY A 10 0.23 -8.65 6.96
C GLY A 10 -0.81 -7.70 6.36
N VAL A 11 -2.04 -7.83 6.80
CA VAL A 11 -3.16 -6.98 6.38
C VAL A 11 -3.99 -6.62 7.59
N GLN A 12 -4.36 -5.35 7.73
CA GLN A 12 -5.22 -4.84 8.77
C GLN A 12 -6.25 -3.88 8.19
N VAL A 13 -7.52 -4.14 8.46
CA VAL A 13 -8.63 -3.22 8.15
C VAL A 13 -8.95 -2.41 9.39
N SER A 14 -9.12 -1.11 9.23
CA SER A 14 -9.57 -0.22 10.29
C SER A 14 -10.73 0.62 9.81
N ASN A 15 -11.74 0.75 10.67
CA ASN A 15 -12.88 1.63 10.46
C ASN A 15 -12.81 2.72 11.54
N ILE A 16 -12.58 3.96 11.12
CA ILE A 16 -12.52 5.11 12.02
C ILE A 16 -13.56 6.12 11.52
N ASN A 17 -14.58 6.33 12.34
CA ASN A 17 -15.69 7.27 12.03
C ASN A 17 -16.36 6.98 10.66
N GLY A 18 -16.58 5.73 10.33
CA GLY A 18 -17.18 5.32 9.05
C GLY A 18 -16.21 5.30 7.86
N THR A 19 -14.97 5.71 8.06
CA THR A 19 -13.93 5.64 7.03
C THR A 19 -13.15 4.34 7.16
N ILE A 20 -13.30 3.45 6.19
CA ILE A 20 -12.52 2.22 6.11
C ILE A 20 -11.15 2.54 5.47
N SER A 21 -10.12 1.99 6.05
CA SER A 21 -8.77 2.03 5.47
C SER A 21 -8.09 0.68 5.65
N ILE A 22 -7.25 0.33 4.70
CA ILE A 22 -6.49 -0.91 4.69
C ILE A 22 -5.02 -0.58 4.87
N SER A 23 -4.43 -1.17 5.90
CA SER A 23 -2.98 -1.13 6.13
C SER A 23 -2.41 -2.49 5.77
N ILE A 24 -1.41 -2.50 4.92
CA ILE A 24 -0.64 -3.70 4.60
C ILE A 24 0.77 -3.58 5.19
N THR A 25 1.29 -4.70 5.65
CA THR A 25 2.70 -4.85 6.02
C THR A 25 3.38 -5.65 4.93
N THR A 26 4.59 -5.26 4.56
CA THR A 26 5.37 -5.92 3.51
C THR A 26 6.69 -6.46 4.05
N ASN A 27 7.36 -7.28 3.26
CA ASN A 27 8.72 -7.75 3.54
C ASN A 27 9.81 -6.72 3.20
N ALA A 28 9.44 -5.54 2.66
CA ALA A 28 10.33 -4.42 2.44
C ALA A 28 10.27 -3.40 3.57
N THR A 29 11.34 -2.66 3.77
CA THR A 29 11.35 -1.44 4.59
C THR A 29 11.66 -0.24 3.69
N PHE A 30 10.94 0.85 3.90
CA PHE A 30 11.00 2.06 3.09
C PHE A 30 10.71 3.30 3.95
N ASP A 31 11.02 4.47 3.44
CA ASP A 31 10.76 5.74 4.13
C ASP A 31 9.28 5.91 4.47
N GLY A 32 9.01 6.33 5.69
CA GLY A 32 7.66 6.55 6.19
C GLY A 32 7.62 7.33 7.50
N PHE A 33 6.47 7.30 8.16
CA PHE A 33 6.31 7.89 9.48
C PHE A 33 6.08 6.82 10.53
N ILE A 34 6.93 6.82 11.54
CA ILE A 34 6.79 5.99 12.74
C ILE A 34 5.87 6.72 13.70
N ARG A 35 4.77 6.07 14.10
CA ARG A 35 3.85 6.58 15.10
C ARG A 35 4.39 6.30 16.49
N ASN A 36 4.69 7.36 17.23
CA ASN A 36 5.09 7.28 18.62
C ASN A 36 3.92 7.69 19.52
N VAL A 37 3.70 6.97 20.59
CA VAL A 37 2.67 7.27 21.58
C VAL A 37 3.36 7.46 22.93
N ASP A 38 3.29 8.65 23.48
CA ASP A 38 3.69 8.86 24.87
C ASP A 38 2.70 8.14 25.79
N ARG A 39 3.19 7.14 26.51
CA ARG A 39 2.35 6.29 27.36
C ARG A 39 1.79 7.03 28.58
N ASN A 40 2.41 8.13 28.98
CA ASN A 40 2.00 8.89 30.16
C ASN A 40 0.94 9.94 29.80
N THR A 41 1.09 10.58 28.65
CA THR A 41 0.21 11.69 28.22
C THR A 41 -0.81 11.29 27.16
N GLY A 42 -0.61 10.13 26.49
CA GLY A 42 -1.41 9.70 25.34
C GLY A 42 -1.15 10.52 24.07
N VAL A 43 -0.20 11.46 24.11
CA VAL A 43 0.15 12.29 22.95
C VAL A 43 0.74 11.40 21.85
N ILE A 44 0.26 11.61 20.62
CA ILE A 44 0.74 10.91 19.44
C ILE A 44 1.64 11.86 18.65
N ASP A 45 2.84 11.41 18.36
CA ASP A 45 3.80 12.09 17.50
C ASP A 45 4.22 11.18 16.34
N TYR A 46 4.71 11.78 15.26
CA TYR A 46 5.16 11.07 14.07
C TYR A 46 6.57 11.51 13.71
N THR A 47 7.50 10.55 13.70
CA THR A 47 8.87 10.78 13.27
C THR A 47 9.15 10.08 11.94
N ARG A 48 9.90 10.72 11.06
CA ARG A 48 10.34 10.09 9.81
C ARG A 48 11.32 8.95 10.09
N GLY A 49 11.14 7.83 9.42
CA GLY A 49 12.01 6.66 9.57
C GLY A 49 11.59 5.52 8.67
N MET A 50 12.29 4.40 8.80
CA MET A 50 12.01 3.20 8.00
C MET A 50 10.80 2.45 8.55
N VAL A 51 9.84 2.17 7.69
CA VAL A 51 8.63 1.40 8.01
C VAL A 51 8.45 0.27 7.02
N SER A 52 7.70 -0.76 7.40
CA SER A 52 7.33 -1.87 6.52
C SER A 52 5.83 -1.88 6.18
N ASN A 53 5.09 -0.92 6.70
CA ASN A 53 3.64 -0.84 6.50
C ASN A 53 3.26 0.38 5.65
N VAL A 54 2.25 0.21 4.83
CA VAL A 54 1.63 1.26 4.03
C VAL A 54 0.11 1.19 4.20
N ARG A 55 -0.52 2.36 4.26
CA ARG A 55 -1.97 2.48 4.44
C ARG A 55 -2.59 3.05 3.17
N PHE A 56 -3.69 2.46 2.75
CA PHE A 56 -4.48 2.91 1.61
C PHE A 56 -5.81 3.50 2.08
N THR A 57 -6.23 4.58 1.43
CA THR A 57 -7.60 5.09 1.53
C THR A 57 -8.55 4.16 0.77
N MET A 58 -9.85 4.28 1.03
CA MET A 58 -10.85 3.50 0.29
C MET A 58 -10.84 3.75 -1.21
N SER A 59 -10.64 4.99 -1.65
CA SER A 59 -10.54 5.30 -3.08
C SER A 59 -9.38 4.58 -3.75
N GLN A 60 -8.22 4.56 -3.09
CA GLN A 60 -7.05 3.78 -3.56
C GLN A 60 -7.34 2.29 -3.57
N PHE A 61 -8.06 1.79 -2.55
CA PHE A 61 -8.43 0.38 -2.49
C PHE A 61 -9.45 0.00 -3.57
N VAL A 62 -10.45 0.84 -3.84
CA VAL A 62 -11.41 0.63 -4.95
C VAL A 62 -10.70 0.63 -6.29
N HIS A 63 -9.79 1.56 -6.52
CA HIS A 63 -8.97 1.58 -7.72
C HIS A 63 -8.15 0.30 -7.87
N PHE A 64 -7.58 -0.17 -6.79
CA PHE A 64 -6.87 -1.42 -6.70
C PHE A 64 -7.74 -2.64 -7.01
N VAL A 65 -8.92 -2.76 -6.38
CA VAL A 65 -9.88 -3.84 -6.66
C VAL A 65 -10.26 -3.85 -8.13
N ASN A 66 -10.49 -2.68 -8.73
CA ASN A 66 -10.82 -2.55 -10.14
C ASN A 66 -9.65 -2.96 -11.07
N ALA A 67 -8.40 -2.74 -10.65
CA ALA A 67 -7.23 -3.18 -11.41
C ALA A 67 -7.09 -4.71 -11.44
N ILE A 68 -7.50 -5.39 -10.36
CA ILE A 68 -7.55 -6.86 -10.31
C ILE A 68 -8.84 -7.40 -10.94
N ALA A 69 -9.96 -6.69 -10.82
CA ALA A 69 -11.28 -7.12 -11.26
C ALA A 69 -11.37 -7.62 -12.72
N PRO A 70 -10.63 -7.06 -13.72
CA PRO A 70 -10.64 -7.63 -15.07
C PRO A 70 -10.22 -9.10 -15.11
N MET A 71 -9.32 -9.49 -14.23
CA MET A 71 -8.89 -10.90 -14.11
C MET A 71 -9.82 -11.73 -13.22
N HIS A 72 -10.53 -11.09 -12.29
CA HIS A 72 -11.25 -11.75 -11.20
C HIS A 72 -12.62 -11.11 -10.93
N ALA A 73 -13.23 -10.47 -11.94
CA ALA A 73 -14.53 -9.78 -11.83
C ALA A 73 -15.63 -10.65 -11.20
N TYR A 74 -15.57 -11.95 -11.44
CA TYR A 74 -16.49 -12.94 -10.88
C TYR A 74 -16.42 -12.98 -9.33
N TYR A 75 -15.23 -13.02 -8.76
CA TYR A 75 -15.05 -13.09 -7.31
C TYR A 75 -15.43 -11.77 -6.62
N PHE A 76 -15.02 -10.66 -7.22
CA PHE A 76 -15.24 -9.32 -6.64
C PHE A 76 -16.67 -8.81 -6.82
N ALA A 77 -17.46 -9.41 -7.71
CA ALA A 77 -18.86 -9.05 -7.90
C ALA A 77 -19.72 -9.16 -6.63
N GLY A 78 -19.31 -10.02 -5.68
CA GLY A 78 -19.99 -10.19 -4.39
C GLY A 78 -19.40 -9.39 -3.23
N ILE A 79 -18.27 -8.71 -3.42
CA ILE A 79 -17.59 -7.96 -2.34
C ILE A 79 -17.84 -6.47 -2.51
N ASN A 80 -18.52 -5.88 -1.52
CA ASN A 80 -18.61 -4.43 -1.43
C ASN A 80 -17.28 -3.88 -0.86
N PRO A 81 -16.45 -3.16 -1.65
CA PRO A 81 -15.18 -2.63 -1.18
C PRO A 81 -15.32 -1.62 -0.04
N PHE A 82 -16.52 -1.04 0.16
CA PHE A 82 -16.82 -0.13 1.27
C PHE A 82 -17.20 -0.85 2.57
N GLU A 83 -17.37 -2.17 2.52
CA GLU A 83 -17.77 -3.01 3.66
C GLU A 83 -16.84 -4.22 3.83
N ILE A 84 -15.64 -4.16 3.28
CA ILE A 84 -14.72 -5.29 3.29
C ILE A 84 -14.38 -5.72 4.73
N SER A 85 -14.50 -7.00 5.00
CA SER A 85 -14.12 -7.56 6.28
C SER A 85 -12.60 -7.73 6.41
N GLN A 86 -12.11 -7.80 7.65
CA GLN A 86 -10.71 -8.13 7.93
C GLN A 86 -10.29 -9.46 7.28
N LYS A 87 -11.19 -10.45 7.30
CA LYS A 87 -10.94 -11.76 6.72
C LYS A 87 -10.79 -11.66 5.21
N ASP A 88 -11.72 -11.00 4.52
CA ASP A 88 -11.71 -10.91 3.06
C ASP A 88 -10.49 -10.13 2.57
N ALA A 89 -10.17 -9.00 3.21
CA ALA A 89 -8.97 -8.23 2.88
C ALA A 89 -7.69 -9.05 3.05
N ARG A 90 -7.59 -9.85 4.12
CA ARG A 90 -6.45 -10.73 4.35
C ARG A 90 -6.37 -11.83 3.30
N ASP A 91 -7.48 -12.47 3.01
CA ASP A 91 -7.57 -13.58 2.05
C ASP A 91 -7.17 -13.12 0.64
N LEU A 92 -7.51 -11.87 0.28
CA LEU A 92 -7.18 -11.28 -1.01
C LEU A 92 -5.73 -10.82 -1.16
N LEU A 93 -5.10 -10.37 -0.07
CA LEU A 93 -3.84 -9.64 -0.15
C LEU A 93 -2.65 -10.39 0.45
N LEU A 94 -2.87 -11.30 1.40
CA LEU A 94 -1.76 -12.00 2.05
C LEU A 94 -0.98 -12.84 1.04
N GLY A 95 0.33 -12.62 0.95
CA GLY A 95 1.23 -13.30 0.02
C GLY A 95 1.24 -12.71 -1.39
N ALA A 96 0.34 -11.79 -1.73
CA ALA A 96 0.38 -11.09 -3.01
C ALA A 96 1.66 -10.23 -3.14
N THR A 97 2.16 -10.09 -4.35
CA THR A 97 3.22 -9.13 -4.67
C THR A 97 2.61 -7.80 -5.02
N ILE A 98 2.97 -6.76 -4.29
CA ILE A 98 2.50 -5.39 -4.53
C ILE A 98 3.65 -4.53 -5.08
N THR A 99 3.34 -3.73 -6.11
CA THR A 99 4.22 -2.68 -6.59
C THR A 99 3.55 -1.32 -6.36
N PHE A 100 4.25 -0.42 -5.68
CA PHE A 100 3.74 0.92 -5.39
C PHE A 100 4.86 1.96 -5.42
N THR A 101 4.49 3.21 -5.67
CA THR A 101 5.41 4.33 -5.57
C THR A 101 5.21 5.08 -4.26
N ARG A 102 6.29 5.69 -3.77
CA ARG A 102 6.26 6.64 -2.67
C ARG A 102 7.01 7.91 -3.04
N ASN A 103 6.37 9.04 -2.79
CA ASN A 103 6.95 10.35 -2.98
C ASN A 103 6.78 11.18 -1.71
N PHE A 104 7.89 11.63 -1.13
CA PHE A 104 7.85 12.52 0.02
C PHE A 104 7.43 13.91 -0.42
N GLN A 105 6.44 14.48 0.23
CA GLN A 105 5.95 15.83 0.03
C GLN A 105 6.06 16.60 1.35
N PRO A 106 6.94 17.59 1.45
CA PRO A 106 7.05 18.42 2.63
C PRO A 106 5.81 19.30 2.81
N ALA A 107 5.60 19.81 4.01
CA ALA A 107 4.58 20.80 4.30
C ALA A 107 4.73 22.02 3.37
N GLY A 108 3.61 22.56 2.91
CA GLY A 108 3.61 23.67 1.96
C GLY A 108 3.76 23.28 0.49
N THR A 109 3.88 21.98 0.16
CA THR A 109 3.87 21.52 -1.25
C THR A 109 2.53 21.83 -1.89
N GLU A 110 2.55 22.51 -3.04
CA GLU A 110 1.35 22.79 -3.84
C GLU A 110 0.88 21.53 -4.58
N TYR A 111 -0.42 21.34 -4.62
CA TYR A 111 -1.06 20.28 -5.42
C TYR A 111 -2.44 20.73 -5.88
N VAL A 112 -2.95 20.10 -6.94
CA VAL A 112 -4.32 20.31 -7.42
C VAL A 112 -5.17 19.15 -6.89
N ASP A 113 -6.29 19.47 -6.26
CA ASP A 113 -7.22 18.45 -5.76
C ASP A 113 -8.14 17.91 -6.87
N ASP A 114 -8.97 16.91 -6.51
CA ASP A 114 -9.89 16.25 -7.45
C ASP A 114 -10.95 17.21 -8.05
N ASN A 115 -11.12 18.40 -7.45
CA ASN A 115 -12.02 19.46 -7.94
C ASN A 115 -11.30 20.48 -8.83
N GLY A 116 -10.00 20.32 -9.05
CA GLY A 116 -9.17 21.25 -9.82
C GLY A 116 -8.72 22.49 -9.03
N GLU A 117 -8.88 22.51 -7.71
CA GLU A 117 -8.45 23.61 -6.85
C GLU A 117 -7.00 23.45 -6.41
N SER A 118 -6.20 24.53 -6.48
CA SER A 118 -4.86 24.56 -5.93
C SER A 118 -4.91 24.60 -4.41
N LYS A 119 -4.24 23.63 -3.77
CA LYS A 119 -4.12 23.50 -2.31
C LYS A 119 -2.67 23.27 -1.92
N THR A 120 -2.37 23.44 -0.64
CA THR A 120 -1.05 23.14 -0.07
C THR A 120 -1.15 22.07 1.00
N THR A 121 -0.13 21.23 1.11
CA THR A 121 -0.03 20.23 2.18
C THR A 121 0.10 20.92 3.53
N LYS A 122 -0.75 20.55 4.49
CA LYS A 122 -0.71 21.10 5.86
C LYS A 122 0.46 20.56 6.70
N GLY A 123 1.06 19.46 6.31
CA GLY A 123 2.17 18.80 6.98
C GLY A 123 2.90 17.86 6.02
N ASP A 124 4.03 17.37 6.48
CA ASP A 124 4.80 16.36 5.74
C ASP A 124 3.95 15.12 5.48
N ARG A 125 3.99 14.60 4.26
CA ARG A 125 3.27 13.40 3.89
C ARG A 125 4.02 12.57 2.86
N PHE A 126 3.66 11.30 2.76
CA PHE A 126 4.04 10.47 1.62
C PHE A 126 2.83 10.27 0.71
N ASP A 127 2.96 10.69 -0.53
CA ASP A 127 2.05 10.27 -1.59
C ASP A 127 2.40 8.84 -2.02
N THR A 128 1.40 7.96 -2.05
CA THR A 128 1.58 6.54 -2.34
C THR A 128 0.58 6.10 -3.38
N GLN A 129 1.08 5.54 -4.49
CA GLN A 129 0.24 5.06 -5.59
C GLN A 129 0.53 3.59 -5.83
N ILE A 130 -0.50 2.76 -5.89
CA ILE A 130 -0.39 1.36 -6.27
C ILE A 130 -0.27 1.29 -7.79
N LEU A 131 0.79 0.61 -8.27
CA LEU A 131 1.02 0.38 -9.69
C LEU A 131 0.51 -0.98 -10.13
N SER A 132 0.73 -2.02 -9.33
CA SER A 132 0.25 -3.37 -9.62
C SER A 132 0.12 -4.22 -8.37
N ILE A 133 -0.72 -5.24 -8.44
CA ILE A 133 -0.78 -6.33 -7.48
C ILE A 133 -0.87 -7.64 -8.27
N GLU A 134 0.05 -8.52 -7.95
CA GLU A 134 0.14 -9.85 -8.53
C GLU A 134 -0.31 -10.86 -7.46
N PRO A 135 -1.51 -11.47 -7.58
CA PRO A 135 -1.99 -12.48 -6.63
C PRO A 135 -1.05 -13.68 -6.57
N CYS A 136 -0.90 -14.28 -5.38
CA CYS A 136 -0.22 -15.56 -5.24
C CYS A 136 -1.21 -16.73 -5.37
N ASP A 137 -0.71 -17.97 -5.36
CA ASP A 137 -1.54 -19.17 -5.47
C ASP A 137 -2.61 -19.26 -4.37
N LEU A 138 -2.32 -18.79 -3.17
CA LEU A 138 -3.29 -18.72 -2.07
C LEU A 138 -4.47 -17.77 -2.42
N ASN A 139 -4.15 -16.62 -2.99
CA ASN A 139 -5.17 -15.66 -3.40
C ASN A 139 -5.96 -16.20 -4.61
N ASN A 140 -5.28 -16.80 -5.57
CA ASN A 140 -5.91 -17.43 -6.74
C ASN A 140 -6.87 -18.56 -6.33
N ALA A 141 -6.52 -19.38 -5.35
CA ALA A 141 -7.42 -20.42 -4.84
C ALA A 141 -8.73 -19.83 -4.31
N ILE A 142 -8.68 -18.69 -3.61
CA ILE A 142 -9.86 -17.99 -3.12
C ILE A 142 -10.69 -17.44 -4.28
N ILE A 143 -10.02 -16.79 -5.22
CA ILE A 143 -10.63 -16.13 -6.38
C ILE A 143 -11.37 -17.14 -7.26
N PHE A 144 -10.81 -18.35 -7.42
CA PHE A 144 -11.39 -19.41 -8.24
C PHE A 144 -12.22 -20.44 -7.43
N ASP A 145 -12.57 -20.12 -6.18
CA ASP A 145 -13.33 -21.01 -5.29
C ASP A 145 -12.72 -22.42 -5.15
N MET A 146 -11.38 -22.45 -5.15
CA MET A 146 -10.61 -23.68 -4.97
C MET A 146 -10.35 -23.94 -3.49
N GLU A 147 -10.16 -25.22 -3.13
CA GLU A 147 -9.77 -25.58 -1.76
C GLU A 147 -8.37 -25.03 -1.43
N ARG A 148 -8.30 -24.29 -0.32
CA ARG A 148 -7.02 -23.79 0.21
C ARG A 148 -6.30 -24.86 0.99
N THR A 149 -5.16 -25.30 0.50
CA THR A 149 -4.36 -26.29 1.21
C THR A 149 -3.42 -25.63 2.22
N PRO A 150 -3.07 -26.31 3.33
CA PRO A 150 -2.03 -25.83 4.25
C PRO A 150 -0.71 -25.51 3.55
N ALA A 151 -0.37 -26.24 2.49
CA ALA A 151 0.83 -26.01 1.70
C ALA A 151 0.82 -24.64 1.00
N MET A 152 -0.32 -24.21 0.42
CA MET A 152 -0.46 -22.87 -0.19
C MET A 152 -0.26 -21.76 0.84
N VAL A 153 -0.82 -21.91 2.05
CA VAL A 153 -0.67 -20.93 3.12
C VAL A 153 0.80 -20.83 3.55
N MET A 154 1.46 -21.97 3.73
CA MET A 154 2.87 -21.99 4.10
C MET A 154 3.78 -21.46 3.00
N ALA A 155 3.47 -21.72 1.73
CA ALA A 155 4.20 -21.17 0.59
C ALA A 155 4.10 -19.64 0.55
N ALA A 156 2.92 -19.05 0.75
CA ALA A 156 2.73 -17.60 0.82
C ALA A 156 3.52 -16.97 1.98
N ILE A 157 3.48 -17.58 3.17
CA ILE A 157 4.25 -17.11 4.34
C ILE A 157 5.76 -17.19 4.08
N ASN A 158 6.24 -18.27 3.49
CA ASN A 158 7.66 -18.45 3.22
C ASN A 158 8.16 -17.50 2.12
N ALA A 159 7.38 -17.31 1.05
CA ALA A 159 7.71 -16.33 0.00
C ALA A 159 7.92 -14.92 0.57
N ALA A 160 7.05 -14.49 1.49
CA ALA A 160 7.20 -13.20 2.17
C ALA A 160 8.49 -13.07 3.02
N LYS A 161 9.12 -14.19 3.41
CA LYS A 161 10.37 -14.20 4.18
C LYS A 161 11.63 -14.30 3.31
N THR A 162 11.52 -14.96 2.16
CA THR A 162 12.69 -15.36 1.35
C THR A 162 12.89 -14.55 0.09
N VAL A 163 11.80 -14.04 -0.50
CA VAL A 163 11.90 -13.20 -1.71
C VAL A 163 12.43 -11.82 -1.32
N GLN A 164 13.51 -11.40 -1.98
CA GLN A 164 14.07 -10.07 -1.74
C GLN A 164 13.18 -8.99 -2.37
N PRO A 165 12.81 -7.96 -1.61
CA PRO A 165 12.08 -6.84 -2.17
C PRO A 165 12.97 -6.05 -3.15
N VAL A 166 12.35 -5.44 -4.16
CA VAL A 166 13.03 -4.57 -5.11
C VAL A 166 12.62 -3.12 -4.79
N ILE A 167 13.61 -2.28 -4.54
CA ILE A 167 13.42 -0.86 -4.29
C ILE A 167 14.29 -0.11 -5.30
N THR A 168 13.66 0.73 -6.12
CA THR A 168 14.34 1.55 -7.12
C THR A 168 14.02 3.02 -6.88
N ASP A 169 15.06 3.84 -6.81
CA ASP A 169 14.92 5.28 -6.77
C ASP A 169 15.03 5.84 -8.19
N ASP A 170 13.95 6.41 -8.70
CA ASP A 170 14.00 7.24 -9.89
C ASP A 170 14.63 8.58 -9.51
N ALA A 171 15.95 8.64 -9.57
CA ALA A 171 16.66 9.91 -9.52
C ALA A 171 16.18 10.74 -10.72
N ALA A 172 15.59 11.92 -10.45
CA ALA A 172 15.35 12.89 -11.51
C ALA A 172 16.66 13.12 -12.26
N PRO A 173 16.66 13.20 -13.61
CA PRO A 173 17.87 13.47 -14.35
C PRO A 173 18.48 14.77 -13.81
N ALA A 174 19.74 14.69 -13.38
CA ALA A 174 20.47 15.85 -12.89
C ALA A 174 20.41 16.93 -13.98
N GLU A 175 19.80 18.07 -13.68
CA GLU A 175 19.87 19.25 -14.54
C GLU A 175 21.33 19.56 -14.77
N LYS A 176 21.74 19.51 -16.02
CA LYS A 176 23.09 19.92 -16.39
C LYS A 176 23.23 21.40 -16.03
N PRO A 177 24.35 21.81 -15.41
CA PRO A 177 24.59 23.22 -15.17
C PRO A 177 24.56 23.96 -16.52
N VAL A 178 23.75 25.00 -16.61
CA VAL A 178 23.79 25.94 -17.75
C VAL A 178 25.10 26.69 -17.62
N GLU A 179 26.07 26.35 -18.47
CA GLU A 179 27.25 27.20 -18.69
C GLU A 179 26.75 28.50 -19.31
N ASN A 180 26.75 29.57 -18.54
CA ASN A 180 26.62 30.93 -19.05
C ASN A 180 27.95 31.33 -19.69
N GLU A 181 27.96 31.47 -21.00
CA GLU A 181 28.95 32.27 -21.72
C GLU A 181 28.60 33.77 -21.61
#